data_2d7ea14e5e1f0b2fd3661a7b005856e7
#
_entry.id   2d7ea14e5e1f0b2fd3661a7b005856e7
#
_cell.length_a   1.000
_cell.length_b   1.000
_cell.length_c   1.000
_cell.angle_alpha   90.00
_cell.angle_beta   90.00
_cell.angle_gamma   90.00
#
_symmetry.space_group_name_H-M   'P 1'
#
loop_
_entity.id
_entity.type
_entity.pdbx_description
1 polymer ?
#
loop_
_entity_poly.entity_id
_entity_poly.type
_entity_poly.pdbx_seq_one_letter_code
_entity_poly.pdbx_strand_id
1 'polypeptide(L)'
;LSMVMYIIFPWLYNLKEMGRWSVSRFLLTYFIIVISYSLARWFFGGRLGIGLDLFGLSIGLWIISEVLFKFWSPTFRWMSGFVGFIVAVVFGISLQEILSNLVEYWWIILFWVPALFSTSRPALTRTYTPWFFLGMFSYLAAFMIWLQGYPDTFYCQPDSWIQPHAIWHLMTALSTWCFFKFYRTERER
;
A
#
# COMPACT_ATOMS: atom_id res chain seq x y z
N LEU A 1 12.30 -5.91 -0.63
CA LEU A 1 12.61 -4.57 -1.15
C LEU A 1 11.77 -4.25 -2.40
N SER A 2 11.79 -5.06 -3.45
CA SER A 2 11.08 -4.83 -4.73
C SER A 2 9.58 -4.57 -4.55
N MET A 3 8.90 -5.29 -3.66
CA MET A 3 7.48 -5.11 -3.40
C MET A 3 7.16 -3.76 -2.77
N VAL A 4 7.98 -3.29 -1.83
CA VAL A 4 7.82 -1.95 -1.22
C VAL A 4 8.03 -0.87 -2.29
N MET A 5 9.06 -1.01 -3.13
CA MET A 5 9.32 -0.08 -4.24
C MET A 5 8.11 -0.01 -5.18
N TYR A 6 7.52 -1.17 -5.51
CA TYR A 6 6.33 -1.25 -6.35
C TYR A 6 5.13 -0.52 -5.74
N ILE A 7 4.88 -0.68 -4.43
CA ILE A 7 3.71 -0.07 -3.77
C ILE A 7 3.92 1.43 -3.52
N ILE A 8 5.15 1.90 -3.32
CA ILE A 8 5.44 3.33 -3.18
C ILE A 8 5.05 4.12 -4.44
N PHE A 9 5.21 3.53 -5.62
CA PHE A 9 4.90 4.22 -6.89
C PHE A 9 3.43 4.67 -6.99
N PRO A 10 2.42 3.81 -6.84
CA PRO A 10 1.02 4.20 -7.05
C PRO A 10 0.50 5.24 -6.05
N TRP A 11 0.88 5.18 -4.78
CA TRP A 11 0.40 6.20 -3.85
C TRP A 11 1.08 7.55 -4.08
N LEU A 12 2.35 7.60 -4.42
CA LEU A 12 3.02 8.84 -4.82
C LEU A 12 2.47 9.39 -6.13
N TYR A 13 2.12 8.51 -7.08
CA TYR A 13 1.48 8.92 -8.33
C TYR A 13 0.13 9.57 -8.06
N ASN A 14 -0.68 9.02 -7.17
CA ASN A 14 -1.93 9.65 -6.73
C ASN A 14 -1.68 11.04 -6.11
N LEU A 15 -0.65 11.15 -5.26
CA LEU A 15 -0.28 12.46 -4.67
C LEU A 15 0.22 13.45 -5.72
N LYS A 16 0.97 12.99 -6.71
CA LYS A 16 1.40 13.84 -7.84
C LYS A 16 0.20 14.48 -8.52
N GLU A 17 -0.83 13.68 -8.84
CA GLU A 17 -2.03 14.17 -9.51
C GLU A 17 -2.84 15.14 -8.64
N MET A 18 -3.08 14.79 -7.37
CA MET A 18 -3.84 15.61 -6.44
C MET A 18 -3.06 16.81 -5.89
N GLY A 19 -1.74 16.74 -5.86
CA GLY A 19 -0.85 17.81 -5.41
C GLY A 19 -0.30 18.66 -6.56
N ARG A 20 -0.67 18.35 -7.81
CA ARG A 20 -0.16 19.01 -9.02
C ARG A 20 1.36 19.05 -9.09
N TRP A 21 2.01 17.95 -8.74
CA TRP A 21 3.46 17.88 -8.76
C TRP A 21 3.98 17.75 -10.19
N SER A 22 5.11 18.39 -10.46
CA SER A 22 5.86 18.12 -11.70
C SER A 22 6.38 16.67 -11.70
N VAL A 23 6.61 16.15 -12.90
CA VAL A 23 7.21 14.80 -13.06
C VAL A 23 8.56 14.72 -12.36
N SER A 24 9.37 15.75 -12.43
CA SER A 24 10.69 15.81 -11.75
C SER A 24 10.53 15.73 -10.22
N ARG A 25 9.58 16.45 -9.64
CA ARG A 25 9.30 16.38 -8.20
C ARG A 25 8.83 14.98 -7.79
N PHE A 26 7.94 14.38 -8.56
CA PHE A 26 7.47 13.02 -8.33
C PHE A 26 8.63 12.00 -8.35
N LEU A 27 9.45 12.01 -9.41
CA LEU A 27 10.57 11.08 -9.54
C LEU A 27 11.61 11.29 -8.44
N LEU A 28 11.94 12.56 -8.14
CA LEU A 28 12.88 12.87 -7.05
C LEU A 28 12.37 12.32 -5.71
N THR A 29 11.10 12.57 -5.37
CA THR A 29 10.49 12.09 -4.13
C THR A 29 10.48 10.56 -4.08
N TYR A 30 10.11 9.90 -5.19
CA TYR A 30 10.15 8.45 -5.30
C TYR A 30 11.54 7.88 -5.04
N PHE A 31 12.56 8.40 -5.71
CA PHE A 31 13.93 7.91 -5.53
C PHE A 31 14.49 8.20 -4.14
N ILE A 32 14.19 9.37 -3.56
CA ILE A 32 14.59 9.68 -2.18
C ILE A 32 14.01 8.66 -1.21
N ILE A 33 12.71 8.37 -1.28
CA ILE A 33 12.06 7.41 -0.39
C ILE A 33 12.64 6.02 -0.56
N VAL A 34 12.78 5.55 -1.82
CA VAL A 34 13.32 4.22 -2.13
C VAL A 34 14.76 4.07 -1.66
N ILE A 35 15.61 5.06 -1.92
CA ILE A 35 17.03 5.03 -1.53
C ILE A 35 17.13 5.09 0.00
N SER A 36 16.41 6.01 0.65
CA SER A 36 16.41 6.13 2.12
C SER A 36 15.97 4.84 2.79
N TYR A 37 14.92 4.20 2.28
CA TYR A 37 14.48 2.90 2.78
C TYR A 37 15.52 1.81 2.55
N SER A 38 16.14 1.77 1.38
CA SER A 38 17.15 0.77 1.04
C SER A 38 18.39 0.91 1.93
N LEU A 39 18.84 2.14 2.15
CA LEU A 39 19.96 2.45 3.05
C LEU A 39 19.61 2.11 4.50
N ALA A 40 18.43 2.52 4.97
CA ALA A 40 17.99 2.20 6.32
C ALA A 40 17.94 0.69 6.56
N ARG A 41 17.40 -0.08 5.58
CA ARG A 41 17.40 -1.55 5.65
C ARG A 41 18.80 -2.15 5.63
N TRP A 42 19.73 -1.57 4.86
CA TRP A 42 21.11 -2.02 4.78
C TRP A 42 21.85 -1.81 6.11
N PHE A 43 21.74 -0.62 6.71
CA PHE A 43 22.47 -0.28 7.94
C PHE A 43 21.83 -0.84 9.21
N PHE A 44 20.51 -0.91 9.29
CA PHE A 44 19.76 -1.30 10.50
C PHE A 44 19.11 -2.68 10.39
N GLY A 45 19.29 -3.38 9.27
CA GLY A 45 18.67 -4.69 9.05
C GLY A 45 17.17 -4.62 8.78
N GLY A 46 16.51 -5.79 8.87
CA GLY A 46 15.09 -5.91 8.56
C GLY A 46 14.15 -5.30 9.61
N ARG A 47 14.67 -5.00 10.81
CA ARG A 47 13.94 -4.38 11.91
C ARG A 47 14.58 -3.05 12.22
N LEU A 48 13.91 -1.95 11.85
CA LEU A 48 14.37 -0.59 12.16
C LEU A 48 14.25 -0.24 13.67
N GLY A 49 13.85 -1.19 14.51
CA GLY A 49 13.71 -0.99 15.97
C GLY A 49 12.58 -0.04 16.40
N ILE A 50 11.82 0.49 15.45
CA ILE A 50 10.79 1.53 15.68
C ILE A 50 9.36 1.01 15.49
N GLY A 51 9.15 -0.31 15.44
CA GLY A 51 7.83 -0.92 15.28
C GLY A 51 7.12 -0.65 13.94
N LEU A 52 7.79 0.01 12.99
CA LEU A 52 7.20 0.40 11.72
C LEU A 52 7.20 -0.75 10.71
N ASP A 53 6.02 -1.29 10.40
CA ASP A 53 5.83 -2.13 9.22
C ASP A 53 5.68 -1.24 7.96
N LEU A 54 6.79 -1.02 7.28
CA LEU A 54 6.82 -0.17 6.09
C LEU A 54 6.00 -0.77 4.93
N PHE A 55 5.87 -2.09 4.86
CA PHE A 55 5.08 -2.73 3.82
C PHE A 55 3.58 -2.49 4.05
N GLY A 56 3.08 -2.76 5.25
CA GLY A 56 1.70 -2.49 5.65
C GLY A 56 1.36 -1.01 5.54
N LEU A 57 2.25 -0.13 6.02
CA LEU A 57 2.10 1.32 5.87
C LEU A 57 1.96 1.73 4.40
N SER A 58 2.82 1.23 3.51
CA SER A 58 2.79 1.60 2.09
C SER A 58 1.49 1.16 1.41
N ILE A 59 0.95 -0.02 1.76
CA ILE A 59 -0.37 -0.47 1.29
C ILE A 59 -1.46 0.47 1.81
N GLY A 60 -1.43 0.80 3.09
CA GLY A 60 -2.38 1.74 3.70
C GLY A 60 -2.38 3.10 2.99
N LEU A 61 -1.21 3.68 2.80
CA LEU A 61 -1.04 4.95 2.09
C LEU A 61 -1.56 4.88 0.64
N TRP A 62 -1.33 3.77 -0.05
CA TRP A 62 -1.86 3.59 -1.40
C TRP A 62 -3.39 3.54 -1.39
N ILE A 63 -4.00 2.69 -0.56
CA ILE A 63 -5.47 2.57 -0.49
C ILE A 63 -6.11 3.90 -0.09
N ILE A 64 -5.57 4.59 0.92
CA ILE A 64 -6.05 5.91 1.34
C ILE A 64 -5.97 6.91 0.18
N SER A 65 -4.84 6.95 -0.51
CA SER A 65 -4.65 7.87 -1.64
C SER A 65 -5.58 7.55 -2.82
N GLU A 66 -5.91 6.25 -3.04
CA GLU A 66 -6.82 5.83 -4.10
C GLU A 66 -8.28 6.17 -3.77
N VAL A 67 -8.69 5.95 -2.51
CA VAL A 67 -10.02 6.36 -2.02
C VAL A 67 -10.17 7.88 -2.10
N LEU A 68 -9.12 8.61 -1.72
CA LEU A 68 -9.09 10.05 -1.80
C LEU A 68 -9.13 10.54 -3.25
N PHE A 69 -8.40 9.90 -4.17
CA PHE A 69 -8.43 10.19 -5.60
C PHE A 69 -9.85 10.07 -6.18
N LYS A 70 -10.57 9.02 -5.79
CA LYS A 70 -11.94 8.75 -6.24
C LYS A 70 -12.97 9.74 -5.67
N PHE A 71 -12.91 10.00 -4.36
CA PHE A 71 -13.93 10.74 -3.61
C PHE A 71 -13.45 12.11 -3.13
N TRP A 72 -12.45 12.70 -3.78
CA TRP A 72 -11.84 13.93 -3.33
C TRP A 72 -12.84 15.05 -3.07
N SER A 73 -12.81 15.58 -1.87
CA SER A 73 -13.42 16.85 -1.47
C SER A 73 -12.60 17.48 -0.34
N PRO A 74 -12.73 18.79 -0.09
CA PRO A 74 -11.99 19.47 0.98
C PRO A 74 -12.22 18.85 2.36
N THR A 75 -13.45 18.44 2.66
CA THR A 75 -13.82 17.79 3.93
C THR A 75 -13.32 16.35 3.98
N PHE A 76 -13.60 15.56 2.94
CA PHE A 76 -13.23 14.15 2.88
C PHE A 76 -11.71 13.96 2.93
N ARG A 77 -10.94 14.92 2.43
CA ARG A 77 -9.48 14.91 2.49
C ARG A 77 -8.95 14.60 3.89
N TRP A 78 -9.47 15.29 4.90
CA TRP A 78 -9.04 15.08 6.28
C TRP A 78 -9.60 13.80 6.92
N MET A 79 -10.76 13.37 6.47
CA MET A 79 -11.38 12.12 6.93
C MET A 79 -10.71 10.88 6.33
N SER A 80 -9.99 11.01 5.22
CA SER A 80 -9.41 9.88 4.50
C SER A 80 -8.37 9.08 5.31
N GLY A 81 -7.69 9.72 6.28
CA GLY A 81 -6.76 9.03 7.17
C GLY A 81 -7.41 7.89 7.97
N PHE A 82 -8.70 8.01 8.30
CA PHE A 82 -9.43 6.95 8.99
C PHE A 82 -9.61 5.66 8.18
N VAL A 83 -9.51 5.72 6.84
CA VAL A 83 -9.49 4.53 5.98
C VAL A 83 -8.29 3.63 6.34
N GLY A 84 -7.19 4.23 6.81
CA GLY A 84 -6.02 3.49 7.25
C GLY A 84 -6.29 2.53 8.41
N PHE A 85 -7.20 2.89 9.33
CA PHE A 85 -7.60 1.98 10.42
C PHE A 85 -8.35 0.76 9.89
N ILE A 86 -9.18 0.93 8.86
CA ILE A 86 -9.87 -0.19 8.20
C ILE A 86 -8.84 -1.11 7.57
N VAL A 87 -7.84 -0.54 6.89
CA VAL A 87 -6.75 -1.32 6.30
C VAL A 87 -5.96 -2.06 7.38
N ALA A 88 -5.60 -1.39 8.49
CA ALA A 88 -4.89 -2.03 9.61
C ALA A 88 -5.66 -3.23 10.17
N VAL A 89 -6.98 -3.08 10.36
CA VAL A 89 -7.84 -4.19 10.83
C VAL A 89 -7.88 -5.34 9.84
N VAL A 90 -7.96 -5.07 8.54
CA VAL A 90 -7.92 -6.13 7.50
C VAL A 90 -6.59 -6.90 7.54
N PHE A 91 -5.50 -6.24 7.93
CA PHE A 91 -4.19 -6.87 8.13
C PHE A 91 -3.97 -7.46 9.53
N GLY A 92 -5.03 -7.55 10.33
CA GLY A 92 -5.01 -8.26 11.62
C GLY A 92 -4.61 -7.42 12.83
N ILE A 93 -4.46 -6.10 12.68
CA ILE A 93 -4.18 -5.19 13.79
C ILE A 93 -5.52 -4.68 14.35
N SER A 94 -5.91 -5.12 15.54
CA SER A 94 -7.18 -4.69 16.11
C SER A 94 -7.15 -3.22 16.55
N LEU A 95 -8.30 -2.55 16.50
CA LEU A 95 -8.43 -1.18 17.02
C LEU A 95 -8.08 -1.11 18.51
N GLN A 96 -8.39 -2.15 19.27
CA GLN A 96 -8.07 -2.22 20.69
C GLN A 96 -6.55 -2.23 20.91
N GLU A 97 -5.78 -2.99 20.12
CA GLU A 97 -4.32 -2.98 20.19
C GLU A 97 -3.76 -1.60 19.88
N ILE A 98 -4.24 -0.96 18.82
CA ILE A 98 -3.82 0.38 18.45
C ILE A 98 -4.06 1.39 19.60
N LEU A 99 -5.26 1.37 20.16
CA LEU A 99 -5.64 2.33 21.20
C LEU A 99 -4.96 2.05 22.55
N SER A 100 -4.66 0.78 22.87
CA SER A 100 -3.97 0.40 24.09
C SER A 100 -2.47 0.69 24.07
N ASN A 101 -1.85 0.75 22.87
CA ASN A 101 -0.41 0.96 22.72
C ASN A 101 -0.07 1.96 21.61
N LEU A 102 -0.53 3.21 21.78
CA LEU A 102 -0.30 4.30 20.82
C LEU A 102 1.19 4.61 20.57
N VAL A 103 2.06 4.30 21.54
CA VAL A 103 3.50 4.52 21.39
C VAL A 103 4.10 3.54 20.37
N GLU A 104 3.64 2.29 20.34
CA GLU A 104 4.08 1.29 19.35
C GLU A 104 3.50 1.59 17.97
N TYR A 105 2.24 2.02 17.93
CA TYR A 105 1.52 2.33 16.69
C TYR A 105 1.58 3.81 16.28
N TRP A 106 2.61 4.55 16.73
CA TRP A 106 2.80 5.99 16.43
C TRP A 106 2.74 6.29 14.92
N TRP A 107 3.15 5.37 14.09
CA TRP A 107 3.19 5.51 12.64
C TRP A 107 1.80 5.63 11.98
N ILE A 108 0.72 5.37 12.70
CA ILE A 108 -0.66 5.57 12.21
C ILE A 108 -0.91 7.02 11.81
N ILE A 109 -0.24 7.97 12.45
CA ILE A 109 -0.33 9.39 12.07
C ILE A 109 0.08 9.61 10.61
N LEU A 110 0.91 8.74 10.04
CA LEU A 110 1.33 8.80 8.64
C LEU A 110 0.18 8.53 7.66
N PHE A 111 -0.94 7.95 8.11
CA PHE A 111 -2.14 7.78 7.28
C PHE A 111 -2.75 9.11 6.81
N TRP A 112 -2.41 10.22 7.48
CA TRP A 112 -2.81 11.56 7.04
C TRP A 112 -1.86 12.20 6.03
N VAL A 113 -0.73 11.56 5.71
CA VAL A 113 0.22 12.07 4.68
C VAL A 113 -0.47 12.30 3.33
N PRO A 114 -1.33 11.40 2.81
CA PRO A 114 -2.09 11.68 1.59
C PRO A 114 -2.95 12.94 1.70
N ALA A 115 -3.59 13.19 2.84
CA ALA A 115 -4.41 14.37 3.06
C ALA A 115 -3.60 15.67 2.99
N LEU A 116 -2.38 15.67 3.53
CA LEU A 116 -1.51 16.86 3.54
C LEU A 116 -1.14 17.30 2.11
N PHE A 117 -0.86 16.35 1.22
CA PHE A 117 -0.38 16.62 -0.13
C PHE A 117 -1.48 16.68 -1.20
N SER A 118 -2.69 16.24 -0.91
CA SER A 118 -3.82 16.23 -1.84
C SER A 118 -4.57 17.56 -1.83
N THR A 119 -3.98 18.60 -2.39
CA THR A 119 -4.51 19.98 -2.32
C THR A 119 -5.59 20.29 -3.36
N SER A 120 -5.71 19.47 -4.41
CA SER A 120 -6.67 19.67 -5.48
C SER A 120 -7.33 18.37 -5.93
N ARG A 121 -8.53 18.52 -6.54
CA ARG A 121 -9.19 17.40 -7.20
C ARG A 121 -8.33 16.90 -8.37
N PRO A 122 -8.16 15.57 -8.53
CA PRO A 122 -7.40 15.04 -9.65
C PRO A 122 -8.07 15.39 -10.98
N ALA A 123 -7.26 15.73 -11.99
CA ALA A 123 -7.74 15.99 -13.35
C ALA A 123 -8.15 14.70 -14.08
N LEU A 124 -7.62 13.57 -13.63
CA LEU A 124 -7.89 12.26 -14.22
C LEU A 124 -9.04 11.54 -13.52
N THR A 125 -9.67 10.63 -14.26
CA THR A 125 -10.66 9.67 -13.75
C THR A 125 -10.21 8.26 -14.09
N ARG A 126 -10.65 7.27 -13.31
CA ARG A 126 -10.34 5.85 -13.50
C ARG A 126 -11.59 4.99 -13.48
N THR A 127 -11.60 3.90 -14.24
CA THR A 127 -12.66 2.88 -14.21
C THR A 127 -12.24 1.75 -13.28
N TYR A 128 -12.88 1.66 -12.11
CA TYR A 128 -12.50 0.70 -11.07
C TYR A 128 -12.91 -0.73 -11.40
N THR A 129 -14.06 -0.91 -12.02
CA THR A 129 -14.57 -2.23 -12.42
C THR A 129 -14.08 -2.60 -13.82
N PRO A 130 -13.62 -3.85 -14.07
CA PRO A 130 -13.43 -4.90 -13.08
C PRO A 130 -12.02 -4.90 -12.45
N TRP A 131 -11.06 -4.22 -13.05
CA TRP A 131 -9.62 -4.44 -12.85
C TRP A 131 -9.13 -4.12 -11.44
N PHE A 132 -9.60 -3.02 -10.84
CA PHE A 132 -9.21 -2.68 -9.47
C PHE A 132 -9.67 -3.76 -8.48
N PHE A 133 -10.93 -4.17 -8.58
CA PHE A 133 -11.48 -5.17 -7.66
C PHE A 133 -10.87 -6.56 -7.87
N LEU A 134 -10.60 -6.97 -9.11
CA LEU A 134 -9.87 -8.21 -9.39
C LEU A 134 -8.46 -8.17 -8.82
N GLY A 135 -7.76 -7.04 -8.96
CA GLY A 135 -6.43 -6.84 -8.37
C GLY A 135 -6.45 -6.94 -6.85
N MET A 136 -7.38 -6.26 -6.19
CA MET A 136 -7.55 -6.32 -4.75
C MET A 136 -7.90 -7.73 -4.26
N PHE A 137 -8.86 -8.39 -4.92
CA PHE A 137 -9.24 -9.76 -4.57
C PHE A 137 -8.07 -10.73 -4.71
N SER A 138 -7.35 -10.67 -5.85
CA SER A 138 -6.17 -11.49 -6.08
C SER A 138 -5.08 -11.24 -5.02
N TYR A 139 -4.88 -9.98 -4.63
CA TYR A 139 -3.91 -9.61 -3.60
C TYR A 139 -4.30 -10.14 -2.22
N LEU A 140 -5.57 -9.97 -1.81
CA LEU A 140 -6.06 -10.50 -0.53
C LEU A 140 -5.99 -12.02 -0.48
N ALA A 141 -6.40 -12.71 -1.56
CA ALA A 141 -6.26 -14.15 -1.65
C ALA A 141 -4.79 -14.61 -1.55
N ALA A 142 -3.88 -13.89 -2.25
CA ALA A 142 -2.45 -14.12 -2.15
C ALA A 142 -1.94 -13.98 -0.71
N PHE A 143 -2.37 -12.94 0.00
CA PHE A 143 -1.99 -12.69 1.39
C PHE A 143 -2.48 -13.81 2.33
N MET A 144 -3.73 -14.24 2.17
CA MET A 144 -4.29 -15.37 2.95
C MET A 144 -3.53 -16.67 2.71
N ILE A 145 -3.12 -16.94 1.46
CA ILE A 145 -2.30 -18.10 1.11
C ILE A 145 -0.89 -17.98 1.74
N TRP A 146 -0.30 -16.79 1.69
CA TRP A 146 1.02 -16.54 2.29
C TRP A 146 1.03 -16.82 3.79
N LEU A 147 -0.04 -16.46 4.53
CA LEU A 147 -0.18 -16.77 5.95
C LEU A 147 -0.14 -18.28 6.24
N GLN A 148 -0.56 -19.12 5.29
CA GLN A 148 -0.49 -20.58 5.43
C GLN A 148 0.91 -21.15 5.20
N GLY A 149 1.85 -20.34 4.72
CA GLY A 149 3.24 -20.74 4.47
C GLY A 149 4.21 -20.42 5.62
N TYR A 150 3.73 -19.96 6.76
CA TYR A 150 4.57 -19.75 7.94
C TYR A 150 5.12 -21.07 8.48
N PRO A 151 6.34 -21.06 9.06
CA PRO A 151 6.85 -22.20 9.84
C PRO A 151 5.78 -22.69 10.81
N ASP A 152 5.71 -24.00 11.01
CA ASP A 152 4.75 -24.67 11.90
C ASP A 152 3.28 -24.69 11.44
N THR A 153 2.96 -24.19 10.24
CA THR A 153 1.65 -24.41 9.63
C THR A 153 1.59 -25.71 8.85
N PHE A 154 0.38 -26.29 8.73
CA PHE A 154 0.15 -27.57 8.04
C PHE A 154 0.65 -27.57 6.58
N TYR A 155 0.55 -26.43 5.90
CA TYR A 155 0.94 -26.29 4.49
C TYR A 155 2.41 -25.90 4.28
N CYS A 156 3.18 -25.65 5.36
CA CYS A 156 4.60 -25.37 5.29
C CYS A 156 5.39 -26.69 5.21
N GLN A 157 5.46 -27.26 4.00
CA GLN A 157 6.21 -28.51 3.74
C GLN A 157 7.41 -28.17 2.83
N PRO A 158 8.63 -28.15 3.36
CA PRO A 158 9.84 -27.75 2.60
C PRO A 158 10.07 -28.57 1.33
N ASP A 159 9.69 -29.85 1.34
CA ASP A 159 9.88 -30.78 0.23
C ASP A 159 8.72 -30.78 -0.78
N SER A 160 7.69 -29.95 -0.58
CA SER A 160 6.55 -29.86 -1.47
C SER A 160 6.87 -29.06 -2.72
N TRP A 161 6.46 -29.54 -3.88
CA TRP A 161 6.51 -28.81 -5.14
C TRP A 161 5.53 -27.61 -5.18
N ILE A 162 4.47 -27.68 -4.38
CA ILE A 162 3.46 -26.63 -4.26
C ILE A 162 3.63 -25.98 -2.90
N GLN A 163 4.28 -24.82 -2.88
CA GLN A 163 4.48 -24.05 -1.67
C GLN A 163 3.58 -22.80 -1.65
N PRO A 164 2.96 -22.48 -0.51
CA PRO A 164 2.14 -21.27 -0.37
C PRO A 164 2.87 -20.00 -0.78
N HIS A 165 4.17 -19.92 -0.49
CA HIS A 165 5.00 -18.77 -0.88
C HIS A 165 5.13 -18.62 -2.41
N ALA A 166 5.25 -19.71 -3.16
CA ALA A 166 5.30 -19.68 -4.62
C ALA A 166 3.95 -19.26 -5.21
N ILE A 167 2.84 -19.80 -4.66
CA ILE A 167 1.48 -19.41 -5.09
C ILE A 167 1.25 -17.92 -4.82
N TRP A 168 1.69 -17.43 -3.66
CA TRP A 168 1.61 -16.01 -3.33
C TRP A 168 2.30 -15.13 -4.37
N HIS A 169 3.48 -15.49 -4.87
CA HIS A 169 4.15 -14.76 -5.95
C HIS A 169 3.35 -14.75 -7.25
N LEU A 170 2.76 -15.88 -7.65
CA LEU A 170 1.91 -15.95 -8.84
C LEU A 170 0.66 -15.07 -8.71
N MET A 171 0.00 -15.13 -7.56
CA MET A 171 -1.21 -14.35 -7.30
C MET A 171 -0.91 -12.85 -7.21
N THR A 172 0.24 -12.45 -6.62
CA THR A 172 0.65 -11.04 -6.59
C THR A 172 1.07 -10.54 -7.97
N ALA A 173 1.64 -11.39 -8.84
CA ALA A 173 1.90 -11.04 -10.23
C ALA A 173 0.60 -10.79 -11.00
N LEU A 174 -0.43 -11.64 -10.81
CA LEU A 174 -1.76 -11.43 -11.37
C LEU A 174 -2.39 -10.13 -10.86
N SER A 175 -2.30 -9.87 -9.57
CA SER A 175 -2.76 -8.62 -8.96
C SER A 175 -2.08 -7.40 -9.60
N THR A 176 -0.77 -7.45 -9.76
CA THR A 176 0.02 -6.39 -10.42
C THR A 176 -0.46 -6.15 -11.85
N TRP A 177 -0.72 -7.22 -12.62
CA TRP A 177 -1.27 -7.10 -13.98
C TRP A 177 -2.66 -6.45 -13.98
N CYS A 178 -3.53 -6.81 -13.04
CA CYS A 178 -4.84 -6.19 -12.90
C CYS A 178 -4.73 -4.69 -12.59
N PHE A 179 -3.83 -4.29 -11.68
CA PHE A 179 -3.59 -2.87 -11.40
C PHE A 179 -2.97 -2.12 -12.58
N PHE A 180 -2.10 -2.75 -13.35
CA PHE A 180 -1.63 -2.17 -14.60
C PHE A 180 -2.79 -1.89 -15.57
N LYS A 181 -3.71 -2.84 -15.75
CA LYS A 181 -4.92 -2.65 -16.55
C LYS A 181 -5.81 -1.54 -15.99
N PHE A 182 -5.95 -1.47 -14.66
CA PHE A 182 -6.70 -0.42 -13.98
C PHE A 182 -6.13 0.98 -14.27
N TYR A 183 -4.83 1.19 -14.11
CA TYR A 183 -4.20 2.49 -14.39
C TYR A 183 -4.30 2.87 -15.88
N ARG A 184 -4.35 1.91 -16.79
CA ARG A 184 -4.60 2.18 -18.21
C ARG A 184 -6.01 2.65 -18.54
N THR A 185 -6.94 2.64 -17.58
CA THR A 185 -8.29 3.20 -17.76
C THR A 185 -8.35 4.70 -17.51
N GLU A 186 -7.23 5.34 -17.18
CA GLU A 186 -7.16 6.77 -16.93
C GLU A 186 -7.62 7.58 -18.14
N ARG A 187 -8.45 8.59 -17.87
CA ARG A 187 -8.94 9.56 -18.85
C ARG A 187 -8.99 10.94 -18.20
N GLU A 188 -8.77 11.97 -18.98
CA GLU A 188 -9.04 13.35 -18.56
C GLU A 188 -10.53 13.53 -18.24
N ARG A 189 -10.82 14.39 -17.27
CA ARG A 189 -12.20 14.72 -16.87
C ARG A 189 -12.82 15.71 -17.81
#